data_600d373d168a55657b89c4407f514a8c
#
_entry.id   600d373d168a55657b89c4407f514a8c
#
_cell.length_a   1.000
_cell.length_b   1.000
_cell.length_c   1.000
_cell.angle_alpha   90.00
_cell.angle_beta   90.00
_cell.angle_gamma   90.00
#
_symmetry.space_group_name_H-M   'P 1'
#
loop_
_entity.id
_entity.type
_entity.pdbx_description
1 polymer ?
#
loop_
_entity_poly.entity_id
_entity_poly.type
_entity_poly.pdbx_seq_one_letter_code
_entity_poly.pdbx_strand_id
1 'polypeptide(L)'
;AGGDSNPIIHFDHVHKIYDLGEVQVHALRGISVDIRRGEFVAIMGASGSGKSTFMNIVGCLDRPTRGRYLLEGIDVASLSKQELAQIRNRKIGFVFQVFNLLSRTTALENTELPTVYAGLRGQERHQRAQEALKRVGLEGREHHYPSQLSGGQQQRVAIARALVNEPSIILADEPTGNLDSHTAVEIMEIFQRLNEQHGITIVLVTHEHDIAAFARRIVIFRDGKIRRDGPNQERLLAQHVLPTLPTLDDEEEEPM
;
A
#
# COMPACT_ATOMS: atom_id res chain seq x y z
N ALA A 1 -26.45 -11.50 1.73
CA ALA A 1 -25.98 -10.43 0.88
C ALA A 1 -24.87 -11.01 0.02
N GLY A 2 -25.14 -11.22 -1.29
CA GLY A 2 -24.20 -11.79 -2.24
C GLY A 2 -23.11 -10.76 -2.56
N GLY A 3 -21.93 -10.94 -1.99
CA GLY A 3 -20.74 -10.21 -2.40
C GLY A 3 -20.35 -10.68 -3.80
N ASP A 4 -19.97 -9.71 -4.65
CA ASP A 4 -19.44 -9.93 -5.98
C ASP A 4 -18.34 -11.00 -5.92
N SER A 5 -18.56 -12.16 -6.55
CA SER A 5 -17.69 -13.34 -6.43
C SER A 5 -16.36 -13.18 -7.18
N ASN A 6 -16.20 -12.09 -7.94
CA ASN A 6 -15.00 -11.83 -8.71
C ASN A 6 -13.91 -11.14 -7.88
N PRO A 7 -12.65 -11.65 -7.92
CA PRO A 7 -11.54 -11.01 -7.24
C PRO A 7 -11.27 -9.60 -7.82
N ILE A 8 -10.83 -8.68 -6.96
CA ILE A 8 -10.40 -7.34 -7.41
C ILE A 8 -9.05 -7.42 -8.15
N ILE A 9 -8.18 -8.36 -7.73
CA ILE A 9 -6.91 -8.71 -8.36
C ILE A 9 -6.94 -10.19 -8.67
N HIS A 10 -6.78 -10.54 -9.94
CA HIS A 10 -6.71 -11.93 -10.40
C HIS A 10 -5.46 -12.14 -11.24
N PHE A 11 -4.54 -12.94 -10.73
CA PHE A 11 -3.35 -13.41 -11.44
C PHE A 11 -3.54 -14.85 -11.84
N ASP A 12 -3.37 -15.16 -13.15
CA ASP A 12 -3.41 -16.50 -13.67
C ASP A 12 -2.10 -16.82 -14.41
N HIS A 13 -1.28 -17.69 -13.83
CA HIS A 13 0.02 -18.16 -14.33
C HIS A 13 0.93 -17.00 -14.80
N VAL A 14 1.01 -15.92 -14.01
CA VAL A 14 1.77 -14.73 -14.35
C VAL A 14 3.28 -14.98 -14.24
N HIS A 15 3.99 -14.71 -15.32
CA HIS A 15 5.45 -14.69 -15.39
C HIS A 15 5.95 -13.27 -15.64
N LYS A 16 7.08 -12.94 -15.02
CA LYS A 16 7.83 -11.74 -15.37
C LYS A 16 9.30 -12.09 -15.56
N ILE A 17 9.80 -11.78 -16.75
CA ILE A 17 11.18 -12.00 -17.16
C ILE A 17 11.75 -10.64 -17.57
N TYR A 18 12.84 -10.24 -16.92
CA TYR A 18 13.62 -9.08 -17.34
C TYR A 18 14.78 -9.58 -18.19
N ASP A 19 14.88 -9.07 -19.41
CA ASP A 19 15.98 -9.33 -20.31
C ASP A 19 17.03 -8.22 -20.14
N LEU A 20 18.20 -8.61 -19.64
CA LEU A 20 19.34 -7.70 -19.41
C LEU A 20 20.44 -7.92 -20.45
N GLY A 21 20.09 -8.47 -21.61
CA GLY A 21 21.02 -8.81 -22.70
C GLY A 21 21.59 -10.22 -22.53
N GLU A 22 22.73 -10.37 -21.87
CA GLU A 22 23.37 -11.69 -21.69
C GLU A 22 22.67 -12.57 -20.62
N VAL A 23 21.88 -11.95 -19.74
CA VAL A 23 21.23 -12.65 -18.60
C VAL A 23 19.74 -12.35 -18.58
N GLN A 24 18.94 -13.40 -18.41
CA GLN A 24 17.51 -13.29 -18.15
C GLN A 24 17.21 -13.52 -16.67
N VAL A 25 16.52 -12.55 -16.03
CA VAL A 25 16.06 -12.65 -14.65
C VAL A 25 14.58 -13.02 -14.62
N HIS A 26 14.30 -14.23 -14.18
CA HIS A 26 12.92 -14.73 -13.97
C HIS A 26 12.39 -14.25 -12.61
N ALA A 27 11.87 -13.04 -12.55
CA ALA A 27 11.41 -12.41 -11.32
C ALA A 27 10.09 -13.02 -10.80
N LEU A 28 9.16 -13.39 -11.70
CA LEU A 28 7.96 -14.18 -11.36
C LEU A 28 7.91 -15.41 -12.27
N ARG A 29 7.53 -16.55 -11.67
CA ARG A 29 7.61 -17.87 -12.31
C ARG A 29 6.27 -18.61 -12.29
N GLY A 30 5.25 -18.03 -12.94
CA GLY A 30 3.91 -18.64 -13.05
C GLY A 30 3.13 -18.56 -11.75
N ILE A 31 2.98 -17.35 -11.20
CA ILE A 31 2.16 -17.16 -10.00
C ILE A 31 0.69 -17.02 -10.35
N SER A 32 -0.16 -17.67 -9.53
CA SER A 32 -1.61 -17.53 -9.57
C SER A 32 -2.08 -17.14 -8.17
N VAL A 33 -2.85 -16.06 -8.07
CA VAL A 33 -3.38 -15.56 -6.79
C VAL A 33 -4.60 -14.67 -7.07
N ASP A 34 -5.62 -14.86 -6.24
CA ASP A 34 -6.80 -14.01 -6.19
C ASP A 34 -6.80 -13.18 -4.92
N ILE A 35 -7.00 -11.87 -5.03
CA ILE A 35 -7.26 -11.00 -3.89
C ILE A 35 -8.68 -10.44 -4.06
N ARG A 36 -9.51 -10.63 -3.04
CA ARG A 36 -10.91 -10.19 -3.06
C ARG A 36 -11.02 -8.74 -2.61
N ARG A 37 -12.09 -8.09 -3.00
CA ARG A 37 -12.41 -6.73 -2.54
C ARG A 37 -12.53 -6.70 -1.01
N GLY A 38 -11.90 -5.71 -0.38
CA GLY A 38 -11.89 -5.55 1.08
C GLY A 38 -10.99 -6.55 1.83
N GLU A 39 -10.17 -7.36 1.13
CA GLU A 39 -9.13 -8.13 1.82
C GLU A 39 -7.98 -7.25 2.31
N PHE A 40 -7.39 -7.63 3.44
CA PHE A 40 -6.11 -7.14 3.91
C PHE A 40 -5.09 -8.27 3.84
N VAL A 41 -4.20 -8.20 2.86
CA VAL A 41 -3.25 -9.27 2.54
C VAL A 41 -1.82 -8.76 2.73
N ALA A 42 -1.00 -9.53 3.44
CA ALA A 42 0.45 -9.31 3.52
C ALA A 42 1.18 -10.21 2.52
N ILE A 43 2.05 -9.62 1.72
CA ILE A 43 2.96 -10.29 0.80
C ILE A 43 4.34 -10.32 1.45
N MET A 44 4.80 -11.49 1.83
CA MET A 44 6.06 -11.68 2.54
C MET A 44 7.09 -12.46 1.72
N GLY A 45 8.34 -12.36 2.13
CA GLY A 45 9.46 -13.13 1.56
C GLY A 45 10.79 -12.37 1.63
N ALA A 46 11.89 -13.08 1.44
CA ALA A 46 13.23 -12.50 1.45
C ALA A 46 13.43 -11.47 0.31
N SER A 47 14.48 -10.67 0.39
CA SER A 47 14.90 -9.80 -0.71
C SER A 47 15.12 -10.63 -1.97
N GLY A 48 14.72 -10.10 -3.13
CA GLY A 48 14.82 -10.81 -4.42
C GLY A 48 13.78 -11.92 -4.64
N SER A 49 12.83 -12.16 -3.74
CA SER A 49 11.82 -13.23 -3.91
C SER A 49 10.73 -12.93 -4.94
N GLY A 50 10.66 -11.69 -5.49
CA GLY A 50 9.70 -11.28 -6.50
C GLY A 50 8.59 -10.34 -5.99
N LYS A 51 8.57 -9.94 -4.71
CA LYS A 51 7.54 -9.08 -4.10
C LYS A 51 7.39 -7.73 -4.80
N SER A 52 8.50 -7.01 -5.01
CA SER A 52 8.49 -5.70 -5.68
C SER A 52 8.04 -5.81 -7.13
N THR A 53 8.42 -6.90 -7.83
CA THR A 53 7.93 -7.18 -9.18
C THR A 53 6.43 -7.45 -9.18
N PHE A 54 5.93 -8.23 -8.23
CA PHE A 54 4.50 -8.47 -8.05
C PHE A 54 3.77 -7.15 -7.80
N MET A 55 4.26 -6.33 -6.87
CA MET A 55 3.68 -5.03 -6.55
C MET A 55 3.65 -4.08 -7.76
N ASN A 56 4.72 -4.04 -8.56
CA ASN A 56 4.77 -3.22 -9.77
C ASN A 56 3.73 -3.65 -10.81
N ILE A 57 3.50 -4.96 -10.97
CA ILE A 57 2.47 -5.47 -11.88
C ILE A 57 1.08 -5.18 -11.33
N VAL A 58 0.80 -5.46 -10.04
CA VAL A 58 -0.47 -5.12 -9.41
C VAL A 58 -0.75 -3.62 -9.54
N GLY A 59 0.27 -2.80 -9.31
CA GLY A 59 0.21 -1.35 -9.43
C GLY A 59 0.13 -0.81 -10.86
N CYS A 60 0.04 -1.67 -11.87
CA CYS A 60 0.05 -1.27 -13.29
C CYS A 60 1.26 -0.39 -13.66
N LEU A 61 2.39 -0.52 -12.96
CA LEU A 61 3.67 0.12 -13.28
C LEU A 61 4.47 -0.70 -14.27
N ASP A 62 4.22 -2.01 -14.30
CA ASP A 62 4.84 -2.97 -15.21
C ASP A 62 3.78 -3.97 -15.72
N ARG A 63 4.14 -4.77 -16.73
CA ARG A 63 3.25 -5.78 -17.32
C ARG A 63 3.83 -7.18 -17.17
N PRO A 64 2.95 -8.20 -17.08
CA PRO A 64 3.38 -9.58 -17.21
C PRO A 64 4.11 -9.83 -18.53
N THR A 65 5.12 -10.71 -18.53
CA THR A 65 5.71 -11.23 -19.75
C THR A 65 4.85 -12.33 -20.36
N ARG A 66 4.20 -13.14 -19.48
CA ARG A 66 3.26 -14.21 -19.84
C ARG A 66 2.23 -14.36 -18.71
N GLY A 67 1.13 -15.06 -19.01
CA GLY A 67 0.00 -15.23 -18.10
C GLY A 67 -0.96 -14.05 -18.19
N ARG A 68 -1.92 -13.99 -17.29
CA ARG A 68 -3.02 -13.02 -17.34
C ARG A 68 -3.15 -12.30 -16.01
N TYR A 69 -3.31 -10.98 -16.07
CA TYR A 69 -3.63 -10.14 -14.93
C TYR A 69 -4.92 -9.36 -15.19
N LEU A 70 -5.94 -9.64 -14.37
CA LEU A 70 -7.19 -8.88 -14.38
C LEU A 70 -7.26 -8.00 -13.13
N LEU A 71 -7.51 -6.72 -13.34
CA LEU A 71 -7.82 -5.75 -12.29
C LEU A 71 -9.30 -5.36 -12.41
N GLU A 72 -10.10 -5.67 -11.40
CA GLU A 72 -11.56 -5.49 -11.43
C GLU A 72 -12.19 -6.09 -12.71
N GLY A 73 -11.70 -7.27 -13.14
CA GLY A 73 -12.16 -7.95 -14.35
C GLY A 73 -11.59 -7.41 -15.67
N ILE A 74 -10.83 -6.31 -15.65
CA ILE A 74 -10.22 -5.71 -16.84
C ILE A 74 -8.83 -6.32 -17.07
N ASP A 75 -8.58 -6.85 -18.27
CA ASP A 75 -7.26 -7.37 -18.65
C ASP A 75 -6.26 -6.22 -18.83
N VAL A 76 -5.28 -6.16 -17.92
CA VAL A 76 -4.25 -5.11 -17.91
C VAL A 76 -3.37 -5.15 -19.16
N ALA A 77 -3.19 -6.32 -19.78
CA ALA A 77 -2.39 -6.45 -21.00
C ALA A 77 -3.03 -5.76 -22.21
N SER A 78 -4.36 -5.63 -22.24
CA SER A 78 -5.10 -4.99 -23.33
C SER A 78 -5.07 -3.46 -23.31
N LEU A 79 -4.66 -2.85 -22.19
CA LEU A 79 -4.76 -1.42 -21.97
C LEU A 79 -3.55 -0.67 -22.55
N SER A 80 -3.78 0.54 -23.06
CA SER A 80 -2.74 1.50 -23.44
C SER A 80 -2.00 2.05 -22.21
N LYS A 81 -0.85 2.68 -22.42
CA LYS A 81 -0.11 3.36 -21.33
C LYS A 81 -0.95 4.46 -20.65
N GLN A 82 -1.80 5.15 -21.40
CA GLN A 82 -2.67 6.21 -20.89
C GLN A 82 -3.79 5.64 -20.02
N GLU A 83 -4.42 4.55 -20.44
CA GLU A 83 -5.45 3.86 -19.65
C GLU A 83 -4.88 3.28 -18.35
N LEU A 84 -3.67 2.69 -18.39
CA LEU A 84 -2.98 2.25 -17.19
C LEU A 84 -2.69 3.40 -16.22
N ALA A 85 -2.30 4.58 -16.74
CA ALA A 85 -2.10 5.77 -15.90
C ALA A 85 -3.41 6.25 -15.25
N GLN A 86 -4.53 6.19 -15.97
CA GLN A 86 -5.85 6.54 -15.43
C GLN A 86 -6.29 5.54 -14.34
N ILE A 87 -6.08 4.24 -14.55
CA ILE A 87 -6.37 3.21 -13.54
C ILE A 87 -5.53 3.43 -12.29
N ARG A 88 -4.21 3.64 -12.43
CA ARG A 88 -3.34 3.94 -11.28
C ARG A 88 -3.86 5.14 -10.50
N ASN A 89 -4.21 6.22 -11.19
CA ASN A 89 -4.66 7.44 -10.52
C ASN A 89 -5.99 7.28 -9.79
N ARG A 90 -6.93 6.49 -10.34
CA ARG A 90 -8.31 6.39 -9.82
C ARG A 90 -8.54 5.20 -8.91
N LYS A 91 -7.79 4.12 -9.09
CA LYS A 91 -8.09 2.83 -8.44
C LYS A 91 -7.04 2.41 -7.42
N ILE A 92 -5.82 2.94 -7.51
CA ILE A 92 -4.68 2.45 -6.74
C ILE A 92 -4.02 3.61 -5.99
N GLY A 93 -3.98 3.52 -4.68
CA GLY A 93 -3.16 4.37 -3.82
C GLY A 93 -1.82 3.68 -3.51
N PHE A 94 -0.72 4.40 -3.61
CA PHE A 94 0.61 3.88 -3.30
C PHE A 94 1.15 4.51 -2.01
N VAL A 95 1.68 3.67 -1.14
CA VAL A 95 2.40 4.06 0.08
C VAL A 95 3.75 3.34 0.09
N PHE A 96 4.85 4.06 0.28
CA PHE A 96 6.21 3.53 0.23
C PHE A 96 6.94 3.72 1.56
N GLN A 97 8.01 2.97 1.77
CA GLN A 97 8.91 3.08 2.92
C GLN A 97 9.55 4.48 3.01
N VAL A 98 10.04 5.00 1.89
CA VAL A 98 10.46 6.40 1.78
C VAL A 98 9.22 7.19 1.35
N PHE A 99 8.79 8.11 2.18
CA PHE A 99 7.49 8.81 2.08
C PHE A 99 7.23 9.47 0.72
N ASN A 100 8.31 9.77 -0.04
CA ASN A 100 8.26 10.38 -1.37
C ASN A 100 7.42 11.67 -1.41
N LEU A 101 7.53 12.49 -0.35
CA LEU A 101 6.90 13.78 -0.30
C LEU A 101 7.77 14.83 -1.00
N LEU A 102 7.11 15.75 -1.68
CA LEU A 102 7.77 16.92 -2.23
C LEU A 102 8.14 17.87 -1.07
N SER A 103 9.44 18.07 -0.84
CA SER A 103 9.96 18.78 0.33
C SER A 103 9.60 20.28 0.40
N ARG A 104 9.28 20.89 -0.76
CA ARG A 104 8.95 22.30 -0.88
C ARG A 104 7.45 22.58 -0.99
N THR A 105 6.62 21.61 -0.70
CA THR A 105 5.17 21.71 -0.70
C THR A 105 4.64 21.27 0.65
N THR A 106 3.51 21.83 1.06
CA THR A 106 2.85 21.52 2.34
C THR A 106 2.24 20.11 2.34
N ALA A 107 1.79 19.62 3.50
CA ALA A 107 1.06 18.36 3.62
C ALA A 107 -0.18 18.34 2.72
N LEU A 108 -0.92 19.45 2.71
CA LEU A 108 -2.09 19.62 1.86
C LEU A 108 -1.76 19.53 0.38
N GLU A 109 -0.77 20.29 -0.08
CA GLU A 109 -0.34 20.32 -1.48
C GLU A 109 0.20 18.95 -1.93
N ASN A 110 0.96 18.24 -1.07
CA ASN A 110 1.38 16.87 -1.33
C ASN A 110 0.17 15.94 -1.51
N THR A 111 -0.85 16.10 -0.67
CA THR A 111 -2.07 15.28 -0.72
C THR A 111 -2.92 15.60 -1.96
N GLU A 112 -2.92 16.84 -2.42
CA GLU A 112 -3.65 17.28 -3.63
C GLU A 112 -3.08 16.71 -4.94
N LEU A 113 -1.81 16.34 -5.01
CA LEU A 113 -1.13 15.97 -6.27
C LEU A 113 -1.88 14.97 -7.15
N PRO A 114 -2.40 13.82 -6.64
CA PRO A 114 -3.11 12.86 -7.49
C PRO A 114 -4.39 13.43 -8.08
N THR A 115 -5.03 14.39 -7.43
CA THR A 115 -6.29 15.00 -7.88
C THR A 115 -6.09 15.94 -9.08
N VAL A 116 -4.87 16.49 -9.24
CA VAL A 116 -4.49 17.26 -10.42
C VAL A 116 -4.59 16.40 -11.68
N TYR A 117 -4.04 15.17 -11.59
CA TYR A 117 -4.10 14.20 -12.69
C TYR A 117 -5.50 13.61 -12.90
N ALA A 118 -6.35 13.64 -11.87
CA ALA A 118 -7.76 13.26 -11.98
C ALA A 118 -8.61 14.35 -12.65
N GLY A 119 -8.05 15.55 -12.86
CA GLY A 119 -8.73 16.69 -13.51
C GLY A 119 -9.70 17.44 -12.59
N LEU A 120 -9.56 17.31 -11.25
CA LEU A 120 -10.43 18.01 -10.30
C LEU A 120 -10.14 19.51 -10.25
N ARG A 121 -11.18 20.31 -10.02
CA ARG A 121 -11.08 21.77 -9.87
C ARG A 121 -10.53 22.15 -8.49
N GLY A 122 -9.95 23.34 -8.36
CA GLY A 122 -9.20 23.78 -7.19
C GLY A 122 -9.92 23.60 -5.85
N GLN A 123 -11.19 24.03 -5.76
CA GLN A 123 -11.96 23.94 -4.51
C GLN A 123 -12.27 22.48 -4.11
N GLU A 124 -12.70 21.66 -5.06
CA GLU A 124 -12.98 20.25 -4.82
C GLU A 124 -11.71 19.49 -4.43
N ARG A 125 -10.59 19.79 -5.12
CA ARG A 125 -9.28 19.24 -4.82
C ARG A 125 -8.86 19.54 -3.38
N HIS A 126 -8.98 20.81 -2.98
CA HIS A 126 -8.64 21.27 -1.63
C HIS A 126 -9.48 20.56 -0.57
N GLN A 127 -10.79 20.48 -0.77
CA GLN A 127 -11.70 19.82 0.17
C GLN A 127 -11.39 18.32 0.34
N ARG A 128 -11.12 17.60 -0.77
CA ARG A 128 -10.77 16.17 -0.71
C ARG A 128 -9.45 15.93 0.00
N ALA A 129 -8.47 16.80 -0.21
CA ALA A 129 -7.19 16.68 0.46
C ALA A 129 -7.29 16.95 1.97
N GLN A 130 -8.07 17.95 2.38
CA GLN A 130 -8.35 18.20 3.80
C GLN A 130 -9.05 16.99 4.46
N GLU A 131 -10.05 16.43 3.80
CA GLU A 131 -10.74 15.25 4.32
C GLU A 131 -9.80 14.03 4.41
N ALA A 132 -8.93 13.82 3.42
CA ALA A 132 -7.96 12.75 3.45
C ALA A 132 -6.95 12.91 4.61
N LEU A 133 -6.45 14.12 4.86
CA LEU A 133 -5.58 14.44 5.99
C LEU A 133 -6.29 14.20 7.33
N LYS A 134 -7.54 14.60 7.45
CA LYS A 134 -8.36 14.36 8.64
C LYS A 134 -8.52 12.86 8.93
N ARG A 135 -8.78 12.04 7.90
CA ARG A 135 -8.91 10.58 8.03
C ARG A 135 -7.67 9.90 8.61
N VAL A 136 -6.50 10.48 8.43
CA VAL A 136 -5.23 9.96 8.97
C VAL A 136 -4.77 10.69 10.24
N GLY A 137 -5.59 11.58 10.81
CA GLY A 137 -5.31 12.27 12.08
C GLY A 137 -4.31 13.42 11.94
N LEU A 138 -4.31 14.13 10.80
CA LEU A 138 -3.45 15.29 10.53
C LEU A 138 -4.23 16.60 10.43
N GLU A 139 -5.41 16.68 11.06
CA GLU A 139 -6.17 17.93 11.18
C GLU A 139 -5.31 18.97 11.93
N GLY A 140 -5.21 20.19 11.37
CA GLY A 140 -4.36 21.27 11.88
C GLY A 140 -2.89 21.20 11.44
N ARG A 141 -2.50 20.22 10.61
CA ARG A 141 -1.14 20.08 10.05
C ARG A 141 -1.07 20.33 8.54
N GLU A 142 -2.15 20.80 7.93
CA GLU A 142 -2.32 20.96 6.48
C GLU A 142 -1.22 21.83 5.86
N HIS A 143 -0.80 22.89 6.56
CA HIS A 143 0.15 23.87 6.08
C HIS A 143 1.61 23.59 6.49
N HIS A 144 1.88 22.46 7.17
CA HIS A 144 3.25 22.08 7.53
C HIS A 144 3.98 21.49 6.32
N TYR A 145 5.25 21.85 6.21
CA TYR A 145 6.17 21.22 5.25
C TYR A 145 6.72 19.89 5.80
N PRO A 146 7.17 18.96 4.94
CA PRO A 146 7.72 17.68 5.40
C PRO A 146 8.82 17.84 6.48
N SER A 147 9.67 18.86 6.38
CA SER A 147 10.72 19.14 7.37
C SER A 147 10.21 19.55 8.76
N GLN A 148 8.92 19.85 8.88
CA GLN A 148 8.25 20.23 10.13
C GLN A 148 7.42 19.10 10.72
N LEU A 149 7.43 17.91 10.09
CA LEU A 149 6.64 16.75 10.45
C LEU A 149 7.55 15.60 10.90
N SER A 150 7.13 14.87 11.94
CA SER A 150 7.79 13.61 12.32
C SER A 150 7.71 12.57 11.20
N GLY A 151 8.52 11.50 11.26
CA GLY A 151 8.48 10.41 10.29
C GLY A 151 7.08 9.78 10.18
N GLY A 152 6.42 9.52 11.30
CA GLY A 152 5.04 9.02 11.33
C GLY A 152 4.03 9.99 10.73
N GLN A 153 4.17 11.30 10.98
CA GLN A 153 3.33 12.32 10.36
C GLN A 153 3.55 12.40 8.85
N GLN A 154 4.81 12.30 8.38
CA GLN A 154 5.12 12.24 6.96
C GLN A 154 4.50 11.01 6.29
N GLN A 155 4.55 9.84 6.94
CA GLN A 155 3.90 8.63 6.44
C GLN A 155 2.38 8.78 6.40
N ARG A 156 1.77 9.43 7.40
CA ARG A 156 0.34 9.74 7.37
C ARG A 156 -0.02 10.67 6.20
N VAL A 157 0.82 11.65 5.85
CA VAL A 157 0.64 12.47 4.63
C VAL A 157 0.71 11.61 3.37
N ALA A 158 1.66 10.66 3.28
CA ALA A 158 1.76 9.74 2.16
C ALA A 158 0.51 8.84 2.04
N ILE A 159 -0.05 8.38 3.17
CA ILE A 159 -1.32 7.63 3.19
C ILE A 159 -2.50 8.53 2.76
N ALA A 160 -2.59 9.77 3.25
CA ALA A 160 -3.63 10.71 2.82
C ALA A 160 -3.58 10.98 1.32
N ARG A 161 -2.36 11.16 0.77
CA ARG A 161 -2.14 11.28 -0.68
C ARG A 161 -2.62 10.05 -1.44
N ALA A 162 -2.40 8.85 -0.90
CA ALA A 162 -2.88 7.61 -1.50
C ALA A 162 -4.42 7.51 -1.48
N LEU A 163 -5.08 8.12 -0.49
CA LEU A 163 -6.54 8.06 -0.29
C LEU A 163 -7.34 9.10 -1.07
N VAL A 164 -6.71 10.22 -1.48
CA VAL A 164 -7.42 11.43 -1.93
C VAL A 164 -8.34 11.21 -3.14
N ASN A 165 -8.05 10.23 -3.99
CA ASN A 165 -8.88 9.83 -5.13
C ASN A 165 -9.84 8.66 -4.82
N GLU A 166 -10.02 8.31 -3.53
CA GLU A 166 -10.90 7.23 -3.07
C GLU A 166 -10.60 5.89 -3.79
N PRO A 167 -9.36 5.39 -3.69
CA PRO A 167 -8.96 4.18 -4.40
C PRO A 167 -9.67 2.94 -3.87
N SER A 168 -9.84 1.94 -4.72
CA SER A 168 -10.33 0.62 -4.30
C SER A 168 -9.23 -0.26 -3.70
N ILE A 169 -7.95 0.07 -3.97
CA ILE A 169 -6.78 -0.68 -3.53
C ILE A 169 -5.72 0.28 -2.99
N ILE A 170 -5.13 -0.07 -1.86
CA ILE A 170 -3.87 0.53 -1.38
C ILE A 170 -2.77 -0.52 -1.51
N LEU A 171 -1.69 -0.14 -2.18
CA LEU A 171 -0.44 -0.89 -2.26
C LEU A 171 0.57 -0.23 -1.33
N ALA A 172 0.96 -0.92 -0.26
CA ALA A 172 1.90 -0.42 0.74
C ALA A 172 3.18 -1.26 0.71
N ASP A 173 4.30 -0.63 0.33
CA ASP A 173 5.62 -1.27 0.23
C ASP A 173 6.49 -0.84 1.41
N GLU A 174 6.70 -1.77 2.34
CA GLU A 174 7.47 -1.57 3.59
C GLU A 174 7.05 -0.27 4.33
N PRO A 175 5.75 -0.01 4.56
CA PRO A 175 5.28 1.32 4.97
C PRO A 175 5.73 1.74 6.37
N THR A 176 6.30 0.83 7.14
CA THR A 176 6.75 1.02 8.53
C THR A 176 8.27 0.95 8.70
N GLY A 177 9.01 0.57 7.67
CA GLY A 177 10.43 0.24 7.76
C GLY A 177 11.38 1.39 8.14
N ASN A 178 10.89 2.64 8.26
CA ASN A 178 11.65 3.80 8.72
C ASN A 178 11.05 4.43 9.99
N LEU A 179 10.19 3.69 10.70
CA LEU A 179 9.45 4.18 11.86
C LEU A 179 9.83 3.37 13.12
N ASP A 180 9.71 3.99 14.28
CA ASP A 180 9.77 3.30 15.55
C ASP A 180 8.58 2.34 15.74
N SER A 181 8.70 1.41 16.68
CA SER A 181 7.71 0.35 16.88
C SER A 181 6.31 0.88 17.22
N HIS A 182 6.22 1.93 18.06
CA HIS A 182 4.95 2.53 18.43
C HIS A 182 4.26 3.17 17.21
N THR A 183 5.00 4.03 16.49
CA THR A 183 4.52 4.69 15.28
C THR A 183 4.17 3.68 14.18
N ALA A 184 4.93 2.58 14.06
CA ALA A 184 4.63 1.52 13.10
C ALA A 184 3.26 0.89 13.37
N VAL A 185 2.91 0.61 14.63
CA VAL A 185 1.60 0.07 14.99
C VAL A 185 0.49 1.09 14.78
N GLU A 186 0.73 2.39 15.01
CA GLU A 186 -0.23 3.45 14.67
C GLU A 186 -0.55 3.48 13.16
N ILE A 187 0.46 3.30 12.30
CA ILE A 187 0.24 3.21 10.86
C ILE A 187 -0.57 1.96 10.51
N MET A 188 -0.30 0.82 11.16
CA MET A 188 -1.09 -0.40 10.97
C MET A 188 -2.54 -0.25 11.45
N GLU A 189 -2.80 0.53 12.51
CA GLU A 189 -4.16 0.89 12.93
C GLU A 189 -4.90 1.67 11.85
N ILE A 190 -4.24 2.65 11.23
CA ILE A 190 -4.82 3.39 10.11
C ILE A 190 -5.21 2.44 8.97
N PHE A 191 -4.31 1.52 8.57
CA PHE A 191 -4.63 0.54 7.52
C PHE A 191 -5.77 -0.38 7.91
N GLN A 192 -5.82 -0.89 9.15
CA GLN A 192 -6.92 -1.73 9.62
C GLN A 192 -8.24 -0.97 9.60
N ARG A 193 -8.27 0.27 10.07
CA ARG A 193 -9.46 1.13 10.05
C ARG A 193 -9.92 1.42 8.61
N LEU A 194 -9.03 1.73 7.69
CA LEU A 194 -9.35 1.95 6.27
C LEU A 194 -9.95 0.70 5.62
N ASN A 195 -9.41 -0.47 5.93
CA ASN A 195 -9.92 -1.74 5.44
C ASN A 195 -11.30 -2.07 6.03
N GLU A 196 -11.46 -1.96 7.34
CA GLU A 196 -12.67 -2.42 8.04
C GLU A 196 -13.85 -1.47 7.91
N GLN A 197 -13.60 -0.14 7.97
CA GLN A 197 -14.66 0.86 7.93
C GLN A 197 -14.99 1.34 6.52
N HIS A 198 -14.00 1.34 5.61
CA HIS A 198 -14.17 1.86 4.25
C HIS A 198 -14.10 0.79 3.17
N GLY A 199 -13.86 -0.48 3.53
CA GLY A 199 -13.82 -1.60 2.59
C GLY A 199 -12.68 -1.55 1.58
N ILE A 200 -11.64 -0.74 1.83
CA ILE A 200 -10.49 -0.61 0.93
C ILE A 200 -9.67 -1.91 0.99
N THR A 201 -9.33 -2.45 -0.18
CA THR A 201 -8.42 -3.59 -0.27
C THR A 201 -7.00 -3.14 0.00
N ILE A 202 -6.28 -3.83 0.91
CA ILE A 202 -4.91 -3.49 1.26
C ILE A 202 -3.98 -4.64 0.89
N VAL A 203 -2.97 -4.34 0.09
CA VAL A 203 -1.87 -5.24 -0.24
C VAL A 203 -0.60 -4.65 0.39
N LEU A 204 -0.18 -5.24 1.48
CA LEU A 204 0.98 -4.86 2.25
C LEU A 204 2.17 -5.73 1.82
N VAL A 205 3.25 -5.13 1.37
CA VAL A 205 4.52 -5.83 1.13
C VAL A 205 5.44 -5.56 2.32
N THR A 206 5.90 -6.60 2.98
CA THR A 206 6.87 -6.48 4.08
C THR A 206 7.71 -7.75 4.23
N HIS A 207 8.88 -7.62 4.82
CA HIS A 207 9.69 -8.74 5.29
C HIS A 207 9.59 -8.93 6.82
N GLU A 208 8.93 -8.01 7.53
CA GLU A 208 8.74 -8.02 8.97
C GLU A 208 7.53 -8.87 9.35
N HIS A 209 7.74 -9.90 10.20
CA HIS A 209 6.68 -10.83 10.59
C HIS A 209 5.63 -10.19 11.50
N ASP A 210 6.04 -9.33 12.41
CA ASP A 210 5.21 -8.56 13.33
C ASP A 210 4.28 -7.60 12.60
N ILE A 211 4.76 -6.94 11.54
CA ILE A 211 3.94 -6.07 10.68
C ILE A 211 2.96 -6.90 9.83
N ALA A 212 3.40 -8.02 9.28
CA ALA A 212 2.50 -8.92 8.54
C ALA A 212 1.40 -9.52 9.41
N ALA A 213 1.63 -9.65 10.73
CA ALA A 213 0.65 -10.18 11.67
C ALA A 213 -0.64 -9.35 11.76
N PHE A 214 -0.64 -8.08 11.37
CA PHE A 214 -1.83 -7.23 11.31
C PHE A 214 -2.77 -7.55 10.13
N ALA A 215 -2.27 -8.24 9.08
CA ALA A 215 -3.08 -8.63 7.93
C ALA A 215 -3.97 -9.83 8.22
N ARG A 216 -5.06 -9.98 7.45
CA ARG A 216 -5.99 -11.14 7.57
C ARG A 216 -5.47 -12.39 6.85
N ARG A 217 -4.63 -12.21 5.83
CA ARG A 217 -4.08 -13.27 4.99
C ARG A 217 -2.61 -13.00 4.71
N ILE A 218 -1.81 -14.06 4.70
CA ILE A 218 -0.38 -13.97 4.43
C ILE A 218 -0.05 -14.83 3.22
N VAL A 219 0.63 -14.22 2.23
CA VAL A 219 1.14 -14.88 1.04
C VAL A 219 2.66 -14.81 1.06
N ILE A 220 3.33 -15.96 1.07
CA ILE A 220 4.80 -16.04 1.16
C ILE A 220 5.39 -16.32 -0.22
N PHE A 221 6.23 -15.38 -0.67
CA PHE A 221 7.01 -15.47 -1.90
C PHE A 221 8.42 -16.04 -1.64
N ARG A 222 8.86 -16.93 -2.52
CA ARG A 222 10.23 -17.41 -2.57
C ARG A 222 10.60 -17.79 -4.00
N ASP A 223 11.75 -17.26 -4.49
CA ASP A 223 12.31 -17.56 -5.83
C ASP A 223 11.30 -17.32 -6.98
N GLY A 224 10.53 -16.24 -6.90
CA GLY A 224 9.52 -15.87 -7.89
C GLY A 224 8.26 -16.73 -7.88
N LYS A 225 8.03 -17.52 -6.82
CA LYS A 225 6.85 -18.39 -6.66
C LYS A 225 6.15 -18.12 -5.33
N ILE A 226 4.84 -18.36 -5.30
CA ILE A 226 4.09 -18.42 -4.03
C ILE A 226 4.36 -19.79 -3.40
N ARG A 227 4.80 -19.79 -2.15
CA ARG A 227 5.08 -21.00 -1.35
C ARG A 227 4.00 -21.31 -0.33
N ARG A 228 3.39 -20.26 0.19
CA ARG A 228 2.27 -20.36 1.12
C ARG A 228 1.28 -19.25 0.81
N ASP A 229 0.01 -19.56 0.94
CA ASP A 229 -1.08 -18.63 0.83
C ASP A 229 -2.20 -19.13 1.76
N GLY A 230 -2.59 -18.29 2.71
CA GLY A 230 -3.62 -18.70 3.66
C GLY A 230 -3.98 -17.63 4.68
N PRO A 231 -5.06 -17.87 5.44
CA PRO A 231 -5.49 -16.96 6.49
C PRO A 231 -4.45 -16.85 7.59
N ASN A 232 -4.34 -15.65 8.17
CA ASN A 232 -3.57 -15.41 9.37
C ASN A 232 -4.45 -15.74 10.59
N GLN A 233 -4.15 -16.88 11.25
CA GLN A 233 -4.89 -17.35 12.42
C GLN A 233 -4.58 -16.54 13.69
N GLU A 234 -3.39 -15.94 13.74
CA GLU A 234 -2.88 -15.16 14.88
C GLU A 234 -2.88 -13.66 14.54
N ARG A 235 -3.95 -13.20 13.88
CA ARG A 235 -4.04 -11.80 13.48
C ARG A 235 -4.02 -10.87 14.68
N LEU A 236 -3.12 -9.88 14.65
CA LEU A 236 -3.06 -8.81 15.63
C LEU A 236 -4.04 -7.68 15.26
N LEU A 237 -4.64 -7.07 16.29
CA LEU A 237 -5.40 -5.84 16.15
C LEU A 237 -4.61 -4.69 16.76
N ALA A 238 -4.27 -3.69 15.97
CA ALA A 238 -3.42 -2.57 16.38
C ALA A 238 -3.98 -1.85 17.61
N GLN A 239 -5.29 -1.67 17.71
CA GLN A 239 -5.97 -1.09 18.88
C GLN A 239 -5.72 -1.86 20.18
N HIS A 240 -5.36 -3.15 20.12
CA HIS A 240 -5.03 -3.96 21.30
C HIS A 240 -3.54 -3.97 21.59
N VAL A 241 -2.71 -3.76 20.58
CA VAL A 241 -1.24 -3.75 20.70
C VAL A 241 -0.74 -2.38 21.18
N LEU A 242 -1.27 -1.27 20.65
CA LEU A 242 -0.87 0.10 21.00
C LEU A 242 -0.77 0.37 22.51
N PRO A 243 -1.77 -0.01 23.34
CA PRO A 243 -1.70 0.26 24.78
C PRO A 243 -0.61 -0.55 25.52
N THR A 244 -0.01 -1.55 24.87
CA THR A 244 1.04 -2.41 25.47
C THR A 244 2.46 -1.96 25.11
N LEU A 245 2.59 -1.02 24.18
CA LEU A 245 3.89 -0.48 23.77
C LEU A 245 4.27 0.72 24.64
N PRO A 246 5.57 0.90 24.95
CA PRO A 246 6.05 2.10 25.62
C PRO A 246 5.71 3.33 24.77
N THR A 247 5.34 4.42 25.44
CA THR A 247 5.21 5.72 24.76
C THR A 247 6.58 6.37 24.63
N LEU A 248 6.75 7.28 23.66
CA LEU A 248 8.02 8.00 23.49
C LEU A 248 8.48 8.76 24.76
N ASP A 249 7.53 9.08 25.66
CA ASP A 249 7.81 9.74 26.93
C ASP A 249 8.40 8.76 27.98
N ASP A 250 8.17 7.47 27.85
CA ASP A 250 8.67 6.44 28.76
C ASP A 250 10.15 6.07 28.51
N GLU A 251 10.67 6.34 27.30
CA GLU A 251 12.08 6.03 26.92
C GLU A 251 13.08 7.07 27.45
N GLU A 252 12.62 8.27 27.85
CA GLU A 252 13.48 9.32 28.42
C GLU A 252 13.76 9.16 29.93
N GLU A 253 13.10 8.23 30.62
CA GLU A 253 13.24 8.03 32.07
C GLU A 253 14.17 6.87 32.49
N GLU A 254 14.88 6.18 31.60
CA GLU A 254 15.92 5.22 32.03
C GLU A 254 17.18 6.02 32.47
N PRO A 255 17.50 6.05 33.79
CA PRO A 255 18.70 6.69 34.26
C PRO A 255 19.95 5.90 33.83
N MET A 256 20.92 6.62 33.23
CA MET A 256 22.27 6.11 32.95
C MET A 256 23.00 5.63 34.23
#